data_0b44a231a70c0ea0f027a667de468911
#
_entry.id   0b44a231a70c0ea0f027a667de468911
#
_cell.length_a   1.000
_cell.length_b   1.000
_cell.length_c   1.000
_cell.angle_alpha   90.00
_cell.angle_beta   90.00
_cell.angle_gamma   90.00
#
_symmetry.space_group_name_H-M   'P 1'
#
loop_
_entity.id
_entity.type
_entity.pdbx_description
1 polymer ?
#
loop_
_entity_poly.entity_id
_entity_poly.type
_entity_poly.pdbx_seq_one_letter_code
_entity_poly.pdbx_strand_id
1 'polypeptide(L)'
;MVSGGTPNLPPGRFVSLPDRGTIVVRDFGPRDADVTVMLLHGWTATADLNWFRCYDALAEHHRVVAFDHRGHGTGLRSKKRFRLEDCADDAIAVADALGIDRFVPIGYSMGGPITQLLWRRHPERVRAMVLCATAPVFSGKRVEKLSFLGASAVAAVARITPEQARVWLTDQLYLQRKSREWEPWAIEQASSHDWRMLIEAGTAIGNFDSRSWIGDVDVPVSLVVTMNDPIVSRRRQTMLFDLIDDATVFRVDADHGAVVEGASRFVPALLRALSSVERRLT
;
A
#
# COMPACT_ATOMS: atom_id res chain seq x y z
N MET A 1 -13.00 25.69 0.78
CA MET A 1 -13.97 24.82 1.48
C MET A 1 -14.34 23.72 0.51
N VAL A 2 -13.79 22.51 0.66
CA VAL A 2 -14.22 21.34 -0.12
C VAL A 2 -15.49 20.83 0.55
N SER A 3 -16.59 20.86 -0.19
CA SER A 3 -17.90 20.34 0.28
C SER A 3 -17.72 18.88 0.70
N GLY A 4 -18.18 18.53 1.90
CA GLY A 4 -18.08 17.19 2.47
C GLY A 4 -18.92 16.16 1.72
N GLY A 5 -18.42 15.67 0.61
CA GLY A 5 -18.99 14.61 -0.22
C GLY A 5 -17.98 13.47 -0.43
N THR A 6 -18.49 12.28 -0.70
CA THR A 6 -17.69 11.14 -1.16
C THR A 6 -16.90 11.56 -2.41
N PRO A 7 -15.57 11.30 -2.50
CA PRO A 7 -14.80 11.62 -3.70
C PRO A 7 -15.37 10.90 -4.92
N ASN A 8 -15.21 11.51 -6.10
CA ASN A 8 -15.55 10.84 -7.34
C ASN A 8 -14.54 9.70 -7.57
N LEU A 9 -14.98 8.47 -7.37
CA LEU A 9 -14.14 7.29 -7.50
C LEU A 9 -14.44 6.56 -8.81
N PRO A 10 -13.44 6.03 -9.51
CA PRO A 10 -13.67 5.16 -10.65
C PRO A 10 -14.54 3.96 -10.26
N PRO A 11 -15.35 3.40 -11.17
CA PRO A 11 -16.23 2.28 -10.85
C PRO A 11 -15.42 1.06 -10.39
N GLY A 12 -15.85 0.46 -9.26
CA GLY A 12 -15.34 -0.82 -8.79
C GLY A 12 -16.15 -1.98 -9.38
N ARG A 13 -15.50 -3.10 -9.64
CA ARG A 13 -16.17 -4.34 -10.06
C ARG A 13 -15.73 -5.53 -9.21
N PHE A 14 -16.63 -6.46 -9.00
CA PHE A 14 -16.29 -7.73 -8.37
C PHE A 14 -15.43 -8.58 -9.31
N VAL A 15 -14.32 -9.09 -8.79
CA VAL A 15 -13.41 -9.99 -9.50
C VAL A 15 -13.25 -11.25 -8.66
N SER A 16 -13.55 -12.39 -9.25
CA SER A 16 -13.33 -13.69 -8.62
C SER A 16 -11.89 -14.13 -8.84
N LEU A 17 -11.21 -14.45 -7.75
CA LEU A 17 -9.85 -14.96 -7.76
C LEU A 17 -9.92 -16.47 -7.44
N PRO A 18 -9.51 -17.36 -8.37
CA PRO A 18 -9.56 -18.81 -8.14
C PRO A 18 -8.92 -19.21 -6.81
N ASP A 19 -9.60 -20.03 -6.03
CA ASP A 19 -9.19 -20.58 -4.73
C ASP A 19 -8.89 -19.53 -3.64
N ARG A 20 -9.21 -18.25 -3.89
CA ARG A 20 -8.95 -17.14 -2.97
C ARG A 20 -10.22 -16.43 -2.51
N GLY A 21 -11.21 -16.25 -3.40
CA GLY A 21 -12.46 -15.56 -3.13
C GLY A 21 -12.74 -14.43 -4.12
N THR A 22 -13.62 -13.52 -3.75
CA THR A 22 -14.02 -12.37 -4.58
C THR A 22 -13.63 -11.08 -3.90
N ILE A 23 -13.10 -10.13 -4.66
CA ILE A 23 -12.74 -8.78 -4.21
C ILE A 23 -13.31 -7.72 -5.13
N VAL A 24 -13.35 -6.48 -4.64
CA VAL A 24 -13.64 -5.31 -5.49
C VAL A 24 -12.33 -4.79 -6.07
N VAL A 25 -12.29 -4.61 -7.38
CA VAL A 25 -11.15 -4.06 -8.10
C VAL A 25 -11.60 -2.83 -8.88
N ARG A 26 -10.85 -1.75 -8.81
CA ARG A 26 -10.92 -0.63 -9.73
C ARG A 26 -9.91 -0.85 -10.84
N ASP A 27 -10.38 -0.84 -12.08
CA ASP A 27 -9.58 -1.08 -13.28
C ASP A 27 -10.03 -0.09 -14.35
N PHE A 28 -9.27 1.00 -14.50
CA PHE A 28 -9.66 2.20 -15.26
C PHE A 28 -8.44 2.83 -15.95
N GLY A 29 -8.69 3.93 -16.70
CA GLY A 29 -7.69 4.55 -17.58
C GLY A 29 -7.63 3.87 -18.95
N PRO A 30 -6.72 4.33 -19.85
CA PRO A 30 -6.62 3.79 -21.21
C PRO A 30 -6.20 2.32 -21.19
N ARG A 31 -6.96 1.51 -21.95
CA ARG A 31 -6.71 0.05 -22.03
C ARG A 31 -5.53 -0.31 -22.92
N ASP A 32 -5.18 0.57 -23.80
CA ASP A 32 -4.07 0.50 -24.74
C ASP A 32 -2.80 1.22 -24.22
N ALA A 33 -2.80 1.64 -22.96
CA ALA A 33 -1.63 2.23 -22.34
C ALA A 33 -0.45 1.25 -22.34
N ASP A 34 0.75 1.72 -22.67
CA ASP A 34 1.99 0.93 -22.68
C ASP A 34 2.35 0.37 -21.30
N VAL A 35 1.90 1.07 -20.25
CA VAL A 35 2.16 0.71 -18.86
C VAL A 35 0.86 0.56 -18.08
N THR A 36 0.68 -0.61 -17.47
CA THR A 36 -0.30 -0.82 -16.41
C THR A 36 0.35 -0.56 -15.06
N VAL A 37 -0.24 0.29 -14.23
CA VAL A 37 0.18 0.51 -12.84
C VAL A 37 -0.76 -0.21 -11.88
N MET A 38 -0.19 -0.85 -10.85
CA MET A 38 -0.93 -1.52 -9.79
C MET A 38 -0.65 -0.85 -8.45
N LEU A 39 -1.68 -0.29 -7.83
CA LEU A 39 -1.59 0.52 -6.62
C LEU A 39 -1.77 -0.33 -5.37
N LEU A 40 -0.75 -0.38 -4.53
CA LEU A 40 -0.69 -1.18 -3.31
C LEU A 40 -0.67 -0.24 -2.10
N HIS A 41 -1.77 -0.24 -1.35
CA HIS A 41 -2.01 0.73 -0.27
C HIS A 41 -1.24 0.43 1.03
N GLY A 42 -1.21 1.42 1.92
CA GLY A 42 -0.60 1.34 3.25
C GLY A 42 -1.45 0.57 4.27
N TRP A 43 -0.84 0.26 5.41
CA TRP A 43 -1.52 -0.33 6.56
C TRP A 43 -2.60 0.62 7.09
N THR A 44 -3.72 0.09 7.56
CA THR A 44 -4.88 0.85 8.09
C THR A 44 -5.58 1.75 7.07
N ALA A 45 -5.31 1.58 5.79
CA ALA A 45 -6.00 2.28 4.71
C ALA A 45 -6.73 1.28 3.79
N THR A 46 -7.68 1.77 3.01
CA THR A 46 -8.17 1.09 1.81
C THR A 46 -7.42 1.61 0.59
N ALA A 47 -7.54 0.95 -0.54
CA ALA A 47 -6.98 1.45 -1.80
C ALA A 47 -7.53 2.83 -2.13
N ASP A 48 -8.84 3.03 -1.96
CA ASP A 48 -9.48 4.32 -2.21
C ASP A 48 -8.97 5.39 -1.26
N LEU A 49 -8.97 5.13 0.06
CA LEU A 49 -8.51 6.11 1.06
C LEU A 49 -7.05 6.50 0.82
N ASN A 50 -6.22 5.57 0.36
CA ASN A 50 -4.82 5.85 0.09
C ASN A 50 -4.61 6.61 -1.23
N TRP A 51 -5.37 6.27 -2.30
CA TRP A 51 -5.00 6.65 -3.66
C TRP A 51 -5.97 7.59 -4.39
N PHE A 52 -7.13 7.94 -3.81
CA PHE A 52 -8.17 8.72 -4.50
C PHE A 52 -7.64 10.05 -5.08
N ARG A 53 -6.65 10.67 -4.44
CA ARG A 53 -6.02 11.91 -4.94
C ARG A 53 -5.06 11.69 -6.12
N CYS A 54 -4.68 10.44 -6.38
CA CYS A 54 -3.75 10.07 -7.45
C CYS A 54 -4.45 9.51 -8.69
N TYR A 55 -5.69 9.06 -8.55
CA TYR A 55 -6.40 8.29 -9.57
C TYR A 55 -6.49 9.03 -10.91
N ASP A 56 -7.01 10.25 -10.92
CA ASP A 56 -7.21 11.01 -12.16
C ASP A 56 -5.88 11.27 -12.87
N ALA A 57 -4.86 11.72 -12.14
CA ALA A 57 -3.56 12.04 -12.70
C ALA A 57 -2.81 10.81 -13.26
N LEU A 58 -2.99 9.64 -12.65
CA LEU A 58 -2.41 8.40 -13.16
C LEU A 58 -3.18 7.90 -14.39
N ALA A 59 -4.51 8.02 -14.38
CA ALA A 59 -5.37 7.55 -15.45
C ALA A 59 -5.28 8.35 -16.75
N GLU A 60 -4.65 9.53 -16.75
CA GLU A 60 -4.41 10.30 -17.97
C GLU A 60 -3.57 9.53 -19.00
N HIS A 61 -2.63 8.68 -18.52
CA HIS A 61 -1.67 8.00 -19.40
C HIS A 61 -1.50 6.51 -19.10
N HIS A 62 -2.09 5.99 -18.02
CA HIS A 62 -1.86 4.62 -17.58
C HIS A 62 -3.17 3.86 -17.36
N ARG A 63 -3.16 2.56 -17.64
CA ARG A 63 -4.15 1.66 -17.07
C ARG A 63 -3.84 1.51 -15.58
N VAL A 64 -4.82 1.83 -14.74
CA VAL A 64 -4.67 1.85 -13.28
C VAL A 64 -5.49 0.72 -12.68
N VAL A 65 -4.85 -0.10 -11.85
CA VAL A 65 -5.48 -1.16 -11.08
C VAL A 65 -5.29 -0.87 -9.59
N ALA A 66 -6.39 -0.84 -8.84
CA ALA A 66 -6.38 -0.64 -7.39
C ALA A 66 -7.37 -1.61 -6.73
N PHE A 67 -6.99 -2.18 -5.60
CA PHE A 67 -7.81 -3.08 -4.80
C PHE A 67 -7.32 -3.09 -3.34
N ASP A 68 -8.18 -3.53 -2.44
CA ASP A 68 -7.83 -3.64 -1.02
C ASP A 68 -7.06 -4.93 -0.75
N HIS A 69 -5.95 -4.81 -0.01
CA HIS A 69 -5.23 -5.97 0.51
C HIS A 69 -6.12 -6.80 1.43
N ARG A 70 -5.80 -8.10 1.53
CA ARG A 70 -6.51 -8.99 2.45
C ARG A 70 -6.62 -8.39 3.86
N GLY A 71 -7.79 -8.52 4.48
CA GLY A 71 -8.08 -7.96 5.79
C GLY A 71 -8.40 -6.47 5.81
N HIS A 72 -8.15 -5.74 4.73
CA HIS A 72 -8.48 -4.31 4.62
C HIS A 72 -9.72 -4.12 3.75
N GLY A 73 -10.52 -3.09 4.06
CA GLY A 73 -11.67 -2.68 3.26
C GLY A 73 -12.52 -3.82 2.72
N THR A 74 -12.66 -3.90 1.42
CA THR A 74 -13.37 -4.96 0.67
C THR A 74 -12.47 -6.13 0.24
N GLY A 75 -11.20 -6.14 0.67
CA GLY A 75 -10.24 -7.18 0.32
C GLY A 75 -10.57 -8.55 0.92
N LEU A 76 -9.82 -9.55 0.53
CA LEU A 76 -10.05 -10.95 0.93
C LEU A 76 -10.10 -11.13 2.44
N ARG A 77 -11.01 -11.99 2.90
CA ARG A 77 -11.08 -12.46 4.29
C ARG A 77 -10.55 -13.87 4.38
N SER A 78 -9.65 -14.14 5.32
CA SER A 78 -9.00 -15.44 5.48
C SER A 78 -8.93 -15.83 6.95
N LYS A 79 -9.12 -17.14 7.23
CA LYS A 79 -8.87 -17.73 8.56
C LYS A 79 -7.37 -17.96 8.82
N LYS A 80 -6.55 -17.98 7.76
CA LYS A 80 -5.09 -18.11 7.87
C LYS A 80 -4.49 -16.84 8.45
N ARG A 81 -3.31 -16.95 9.06
CA ARG A 81 -2.55 -15.80 9.53
C ARG A 81 -2.21 -14.88 8.36
N PHE A 82 -2.23 -13.56 8.59
CA PHE A 82 -1.82 -12.57 7.60
C PHE A 82 -0.32 -12.70 7.29
N ARG A 83 0.00 -12.65 6.00
CA ARG A 83 1.39 -12.60 5.51
C ARG A 83 1.47 -11.60 4.36
N LEU A 84 2.57 -10.84 4.31
CA LEU A 84 2.84 -9.89 3.21
C LEU A 84 3.05 -10.63 1.88
N GLU A 85 3.64 -11.83 1.91
CA GLU A 85 3.81 -12.69 0.74
C GLU A 85 2.47 -13.08 0.11
N ASP A 86 1.46 -13.36 0.94
CA ASP A 86 0.12 -13.67 0.44
C ASP A 86 -0.53 -12.46 -0.25
N CYS A 87 -0.21 -11.21 0.19
CA CYS A 87 -0.68 -10.01 -0.49
C CYS A 87 -0.01 -9.84 -1.87
N ALA A 88 1.28 -10.20 -1.99
CA ALA A 88 1.97 -10.23 -3.27
C ALA A 88 1.35 -11.27 -4.23
N ASP A 89 1.07 -12.47 -3.73
CA ASP A 89 0.41 -13.52 -4.51
C ASP A 89 -1.04 -13.16 -4.89
N ASP A 90 -1.77 -12.39 -4.05
CA ASP A 90 -3.09 -11.86 -4.38
C ASP A 90 -3.01 -10.84 -5.51
N ALA A 91 -1.99 -10.00 -5.52
CA ALA A 91 -1.78 -9.02 -6.60
C ALA A 91 -1.55 -9.72 -7.96
N ILE A 92 -0.82 -10.83 -7.97
CA ILE A 92 -0.67 -11.67 -9.17
C ILE A 92 -2.01 -12.28 -9.59
N ALA A 93 -2.78 -12.83 -8.63
CA ALA A 93 -4.09 -13.38 -8.96
C ALA A 93 -5.05 -12.33 -9.54
N VAL A 94 -4.96 -11.07 -9.08
CA VAL A 94 -5.70 -9.94 -9.67
C VAL A 94 -5.21 -9.66 -11.09
N ALA A 95 -3.89 -9.62 -11.32
CA ALA A 95 -3.32 -9.41 -12.64
C ALA A 95 -3.78 -10.49 -13.63
N ASP A 96 -3.75 -11.77 -13.22
CA ASP A 96 -4.20 -12.90 -14.02
C ASP A 96 -5.69 -12.81 -14.38
N ALA A 97 -6.54 -12.51 -13.38
CA ALA A 97 -7.98 -12.33 -13.59
C ALA A 97 -8.34 -11.16 -14.51
N LEU A 98 -7.43 -10.18 -14.66
CA LEU A 98 -7.56 -9.02 -15.53
C LEU A 98 -6.86 -9.17 -16.89
N GLY A 99 -6.17 -10.30 -17.13
CA GLY A 99 -5.38 -10.54 -18.32
C GLY A 99 -4.16 -9.61 -18.43
N ILE A 100 -3.55 -9.24 -17.29
CA ILE A 100 -2.37 -8.37 -17.23
C ILE A 100 -1.15 -9.27 -17.07
N ASP A 101 -0.30 -9.30 -18.08
CA ASP A 101 0.92 -10.08 -18.07
C ASP A 101 2.00 -9.45 -17.18
N ARG A 102 2.33 -8.18 -17.45
CA ARG A 102 3.35 -7.42 -16.71
C ARG A 102 2.85 -6.04 -16.32
N PHE A 103 3.29 -5.55 -15.15
CA PHE A 103 2.85 -4.24 -14.63
C PHE A 103 3.95 -3.56 -13.81
N VAL A 104 3.70 -2.30 -13.45
CA VAL A 104 4.53 -1.51 -12.53
C VAL A 104 3.76 -1.38 -11.21
N PRO A 105 4.15 -2.13 -10.15
CA PRO A 105 3.56 -1.92 -8.83
C PRO A 105 4.05 -0.61 -8.21
N ILE A 106 3.11 0.13 -7.61
CA ILE A 106 3.36 1.35 -6.85
C ILE A 106 2.93 1.09 -5.42
N GLY A 107 3.88 0.95 -4.50
CA GLY A 107 3.62 0.60 -3.11
C GLY A 107 3.82 1.76 -2.15
N TYR A 108 2.80 2.05 -1.33
CA TYR A 108 2.86 3.06 -0.27
C TYR A 108 2.97 2.41 1.10
N SER A 109 3.93 2.82 1.93
CA SER A 109 4.10 2.31 3.30
C SER A 109 4.14 0.77 3.33
N MET A 110 3.15 0.07 3.91
CA MET A 110 3.00 -1.40 3.85
C MET A 110 2.98 -1.94 2.40
N GLY A 111 2.42 -1.19 1.46
CA GLY A 111 2.45 -1.57 0.04
C GLY A 111 3.87 -1.68 -0.53
N GLY A 112 4.86 -1.02 0.09
CA GLY A 112 6.26 -1.12 -0.30
C GLY A 112 6.88 -2.49 -0.08
N PRO A 113 6.82 -3.10 1.12
CA PRO A 113 7.14 -4.51 1.35
C PRO A 113 6.44 -5.47 0.39
N ILE A 114 5.16 -5.24 0.12
CA ILE A 114 4.40 -6.07 -0.83
C ILE A 114 4.97 -5.92 -2.25
N THR A 115 5.30 -4.71 -2.68
CA THR A 115 5.97 -4.43 -3.96
C THR A 115 7.33 -5.12 -4.05
N GLN A 116 8.14 -5.04 -3.00
CA GLN A 116 9.44 -5.72 -2.94
C GLN A 116 9.29 -7.25 -3.02
N LEU A 117 8.29 -7.81 -2.33
CA LEU A 117 7.97 -9.24 -2.38
C LEU A 117 7.39 -9.66 -3.74
N LEU A 118 6.61 -8.80 -4.42
CA LEU A 118 6.15 -9.05 -5.79
C LEU A 118 7.33 -9.30 -6.72
N TRP A 119 8.30 -8.39 -6.73
CA TRP A 119 9.50 -8.60 -7.52
C TRP A 119 10.27 -9.86 -7.08
N ARG A 120 10.47 -10.08 -5.78
CA ARG A 120 11.24 -11.24 -5.27
C ARG A 120 10.62 -12.58 -5.63
N ARG A 121 9.30 -12.67 -5.71
CA ARG A 121 8.54 -13.91 -5.91
C ARG A 121 8.09 -14.12 -7.35
N HIS A 122 7.89 -13.04 -8.08
CA HIS A 122 7.32 -13.01 -9.44
C HIS A 122 8.05 -11.98 -10.30
N PRO A 123 9.38 -12.06 -10.43
CA PRO A 123 10.19 -11.03 -11.12
C PRO A 123 9.75 -10.85 -12.57
N GLU A 124 9.32 -11.93 -13.24
CA GLU A 124 8.84 -11.92 -14.63
C GLU A 124 7.58 -11.06 -14.83
N ARG A 125 6.81 -10.78 -13.75
CA ARG A 125 5.57 -10.01 -13.79
C ARG A 125 5.80 -8.51 -13.53
N VAL A 126 6.94 -8.13 -12.99
CA VAL A 126 7.27 -6.75 -12.57
C VAL A 126 8.16 -6.09 -13.61
N ARG A 127 7.68 -4.99 -14.21
CA ARG A 127 8.45 -4.21 -15.20
C ARG A 127 9.38 -3.19 -14.55
N ALA A 128 8.95 -2.60 -13.45
CA ALA A 128 9.65 -1.61 -12.65
C ALA A 128 8.96 -1.50 -11.30
N MET A 129 9.52 -0.76 -10.34
CA MET A 129 8.89 -0.51 -9.04
C MET A 129 8.91 0.97 -8.67
N VAL A 130 7.81 1.46 -8.08
CA VAL A 130 7.77 2.77 -7.41
C VAL A 130 7.44 2.54 -5.93
N LEU A 131 8.37 2.92 -5.05
CA LEU A 131 8.31 2.70 -3.62
C LEU A 131 8.13 4.04 -2.89
N CYS A 132 6.97 4.24 -2.23
CA CYS A 132 6.57 5.51 -1.63
C CYS A 132 6.49 5.40 -0.11
N ALA A 133 7.11 6.33 0.62
CA ALA A 133 7.04 6.42 2.09
C ALA A 133 7.27 5.07 2.81
N THR A 134 8.21 4.28 2.33
CA THR A 134 8.45 2.88 2.73
C THR A 134 9.93 2.59 2.98
N ALA A 135 10.25 1.37 3.42
CA ALA A 135 11.60 0.99 3.80
C ALA A 135 11.89 -0.50 3.56
N PRO A 136 13.16 -0.92 3.58
CA PRO A 136 13.53 -2.33 3.54
C PRO A 136 13.35 -3.01 4.92
N VAL A 137 13.21 -2.22 6.00
CA VAL A 137 13.01 -2.70 7.36
C VAL A 137 12.28 -1.66 8.21
N PHE A 138 11.28 -2.10 9.00
CA PHE A 138 10.44 -1.18 9.79
C PHE A 138 10.79 -1.19 11.28
N SER A 139 11.36 -2.26 11.82
CA SER A 139 11.77 -2.36 13.21
C SER A 139 13.29 -2.51 13.33
N GLY A 140 13.94 -1.63 14.10
CA GLY A 140 15.39 -1.67 14.28
C GLY A 140 15.84 -2.00 15.69
N LYS A 141 15.00 -1.76 16.71
CA LYS A 141 15.32 -1.98 18.12
C LYS A 141 14.48 -3.11 18.71
N ARG A 142 15.04 -3.81 19.69
CA ARG A 142 14.37 -4.91 20.41
C ARG A 142 13.03 -4.46 21.02
N VAL A 143 12.95 -3.20 21.46
CA VAL A 143 11.73 -2.57 22.02
C VAL A 143 10.65 -2.39 20.95
N GLU A 144 11.02 -1.98 19.73
CA GLU A 144 10.07 -1.84 18.61
C GLU A 144 9.52 -3.21 18.19
N LYS A 145 10.37 -4.25 18.16
CA LYS A 145 9.92 -5.64 17.94
C LYS A 145 8.98 -6.14 19.04
N LEU A 146 9.23 -5.77 20.31
CA LEU A 146 8.36 -6.10 21.42
C LEU A 146 7.00 -5.40 21.34
N SER A 147 6.93 -4.17 20.83
CA SER A 147 5.66 -3.45 20.59
C SER A 147 4.81 -4.18 19.54
N PHE A 148 5.44 -4.68 18.47
CA PHE A 148 4.76 -5.47 17.44
C PHE A 148 4.37 -6.88 17.95
N LEU A 149 5.15 -7.48 18.84
CA LEU A 149 4.79 -8.75 19.52
C LEU A 149 3.64 -8.58 20.50
N GLY A 150 3.57 -7.45 21.22
CA GLY A 150 2.43 -7.07 22.05
C GLY A 150 1.13 -6.95 21.26
N ALA A 151 1.20 -6.42 20.02
CA ALA A 151 0.08 -6.41 19.09
C ALA A 151 -0.40 -7.81 18.72
N SER A 152 0.51 -8.81 18.63
CA SER A 152 0.12 -10.22 18.38
C SER A 152 -0.68 -10.84 19.52
N ALA A 153 -0.40 -10.47 20.78
CA ALA A 153 -1.20 -10.91 21.93
C ALA A 153 -2.59 -10.27 21.91
N VAL A 154 -2.68 -8.98 21.54
CA VAL A 154 -3.96 -8.27 21.33
C VAL A 154 -4.76 -8.89 20.17
N ALA A 155 -4.09 -9.34 19.09
CA ALA A 155 -4.75 -10.05 17.99
C ALA A 155 -5.38 -11.38 18.42
N ALA A 156 -4.73 -12.10 19.34
CA ALA A 156 -5.28 -13.34 19.90
C ALA A 156 -6.57 -13.07 20.72
N VAL A 157 -6.59 -11.97 21.47
CA VAL A 157 -7.79 -11.52 22.21
C VAL A 157 -8.87 -11.01 21.25
N ALA A 158 -8.50 -10.30 20.18
CA ALA A 158 -9.45 -9.80 19.18
C ALA A 158 -10.25 -10.91 18.46
N ARG A 159 -9.74 -12.15 18.43
CA ARG A 159 -10.47 -13.32 17.88
C ARG A 159 -11.73 -13.68 18.67
N ILE A 160 -11.78 -13.35 19.95
CA ILE A 160 -12.89 -13.65 20.86
C ILE A 160 -13.66 -12.39 21.30
N THR A 161 -13.26 -11.23 20.78
CA THR A 161 -13.85 -9.94 21.19
C THR A 161 -15.14 -9.66 20.40
N PRO A 162 -16.26 -9.31 21.05
CA PRO A 162 -17.50 -8.93 20.37
C PRO A 162 -17.32 -7.77 19.40
N GLU A 163 -18.13 -7.75 18.34
CA GLU A 163 -18.06 -6.74 17.27
C GLU A 163 -18.13 -5.30 17.80
N GLN A 164 -18.97 -5.06 18.83
CA GLN A 164 -19.12 -3.76 19.50
C GLN A 164 -17.82 -3.26 20.15
N ALA A 165 -17.03 -4.15 20.74
CA ALA A 165 -15.74 -3.79 21.34
C ALA A 165 -14.68 -3.53 20.27
N ARG A 166 -14.81 -4.15 19.09
CA ARG A 166 -13.95 -3.88 17.93
C ARG A 166 -14.23 -2.51 17.33
N VAL A 167 -15.50 -2.13 17.17
CA VAL A 167 -15.93 -0.79 16.76
C VAL A 167 -15.40 0.27 17.73
N TRP A 168 -15.54 0.05 19.06
CA TRP A 168 -15.01 0.96 20.08
C TRP A 168 -13.49 1.14 20.02
N LEU A 169 -12.72 0.04 19.81
CA LEU A 169 -11.27 0.11 19.61
C LEU A 169 -10.91 0.88 18.35
N THR A 170 -11.69 0.73 17.27
CA THR A 170 -11.53 1.51 16.04
C THR A 170 -11.64 2.98 16.33
N ASP A 171 -12.72 3.37 16.98
CA ASP A 171 -12.98 4.76 17.36
C ASP A 171 -11.84 5.33 18.21
N GLN A 172 -11.32 4.58 19.18
CA GLN A 172 -10.24 5.06 20.04
C GLN A 172 -8.91 5.23 19.26
N LEU A 173 -8.55 4.29 18.39
CA LEU A 173 -7.31 4.35 17.60
C LEU A 173 -7.38 5.45 16.53
N TYR A 174 -8.57 5.70 15.95
CA TYR A 174 -8.76 6.75 14.95
C TYR A 174 -9.09 8.11 15.56
N LEU A 175 -9.77 8.16 16.70
CA LEU A 175 -10.07 9.41 17.42
C LEU A 175 -8.81 10.12 17.92
N GLN A 176 -7.73 9.38 18.21
CA GLN A 176 -6.44 9.97 18.58
C GLN A 176 -5.70 10.60 17.39
N ARG A 177 -6.10 10.28 16.14
CA ARG A 177 -5.55 10.85 14.90
C ARG A 177 -6.44 11.93 14.29
N LYS A 178 -7.38 12.51 15.05
CA LYS A 178 -8.29 13.55 14.56
C LYS A 178 -7.54 14.78 14.07
N SER A 179 -7.40 14.91 12.75
CA SER A 179 -7.60 16.21 12.13
C SER A 179 -9.12 16.44 12.04
N ARG A 180 -9.59 17.68 12.28
CA ARG A 180 -11.01 18.05 12.27
C ARG A 180 -11.69 17.94 10.89
N GLU A 181 -11.02 17.35 9.90
CA GLU A 181 -11.37 17.36 8.48
C GLU A 181 -11.63 15.97 7.88
N TRP A 182 -11.66 14.90 8.70
CA TRP A 182 -11.99 13.58 8.17
C TRP A 182 -13.49 13.52 7.86
N GLU A 183 -13.78 13.47 6.57
CA GLU A 183 -15.14 13.32 6.07
C GLU A 183 -15.73 11.96 6.50
N PRO A 184 -17.06 11.85 6.65
CA PRO A 184 -17.73 10.61 7.04
C PRO A 184 -17.30 9.40 6.18
N TRP A 185 -17.06 9.63 4.89
CA TRP A 185 -16.56 8.61 3.99
C TRP A 185 -15.18 8.04 4.41
N ALA A 186 -14.24 8.88 4.83
CA ALA A 186 -12.92 8.41 5.26
C ALA A 186 -13.01 7.57 6.54
N ILE A 187 -13.94 7.91 7.45
CA ILE A 187 -14.21 7.13 8.64
C ILE A 187 -14.82 5.76 8.28
N GLU A 188 -15.75 5.73 7.35
CA GLU A 188 -16.35 4.50 6.84
C GLU A 188 -15.28 3.58 6.23
N GLN A 189 -14.42 4.13 5.36
CA GLN A 189 -13.30 3.39 4.78
C GLN A 189 -12.39 2.81 5.87
N ALA A 190 -12.02 3.62 6.86
CA ALA A 190 -11.15 3.21 7.95
C ALA A 190 -11.79 2.14 8.88
N SER A 191 -13.12 2.12 9.00
CA SER A 191 -13.84 1.16 9.86
C SER A 191 -14.12 -0.19 9.21
N SER A 192 -13.90 -0.33 7.90
CA SER A 192 -14.28 -1.51 7.11
C SER A 192 -13.31 -2.71 7.21
N HIS A 193 -12.29 -2.64 8.06
CA HIS A 193 -11.22 -3.63 8.16
C HIS A 193 -11.57 -4.87 9.00
N ASP A 194 -10.92 -6.00 8.69
CA ASP A 194 -10.83 -7.16 9.60
C ASP A 194 -9.75 -6.89 10.66
N TRP A 195 -10.17 -6.63 11.89
CA TRP A 195 -9.27 -6.25 12.99
C TRP A 195 -8.18 -7.27 13.29
N ARG A 196 -8.50 -8.55 13.25
CA ARG A 196 -7.52 -9.61 13.46
C ARG A 196 -6.42 -9.52 12.40
N MET A 197 -6.83 -9.47 11.13
CA MET A 197 -5.87 -9.41 10.03
C MET A 197 -5.09 -8.09 10.03
N LEU A 198 -5.72 -6.99 10.44
CA LEU A 198 -5.07 -5.69 10.57
C LEU A 198 -3.93 -5.71 11.61
N ILE A 199 -4.17 -6.30 12.78
CA ILE A 199 -3.15 -6.43 13.83
C ILE A 199 -2.04 -7.40 13.39
N GLU A 200 -2.41 -8.51 12.75
CA GLU A 200 -1.45 -9.46 12.19
C GLU A 200 -0.58 -8.80 11.08
N ALA A 201 -1.17 -7.89 10.27
CA ALA A 201 -0.44 -7.11 9.28
C ALA A 201 0.60 -6.20 9.92
N GLY A 202 0.26 -5.50 11.00
CA GLY A 202 1.23 -4.73 11.78
C GLY A 202 2.42 -5.58 12.24
N THR A 203 2.15 -6.78 12.75
CA THR A 203 3.20 -7.73 13.14
C THR A 203 4.06 -8.17 11.94
N ALA A 204 3.44 -8.45 10.79
CA ALA A 204 4.15 -8.85 9.57
C ALA A 204 5.07 -7.72 9.08
N ILE A 205 4.60 -6.47 9.09
CA ILE A 205 5.40 -5.28 8.76
C ILE A 205 6.59 -5.15 9.72
N GLY A 206 6.37 -5.29 11.02
CA GLY A 206 7.43 -5.21 12.04
C GLY A 206 8.51 -6.28 11.89
N ASN A 207 8.19 -7.42 11.29
CA ASN A 207 9.13 -8.52 11.05
C ASN A 207 9.74 -8.51 9.64
N PHE A 208 9.27 -7.63 8.76
CA PHE A 208 9.78 -7.53 7.40
C PHE A 208 11.20 -6.99 7.37
N ASP A 209 12.06 -7.67 6.61
CA ASP A 209 13.45 -7.27 6.37
C ASP A 209 13.92 -7.77 5.01
N SER A 210 14.11 -6.86 4.07
CA SER A 210 14.58 -7.16 2.72
C SER A 210 16.05 -6.82 2.48
N ARG A 211 16.77 -6.31 3.49
CA ARG A 211 18.13 -5.78 3.35
C ARG A 211 19.14 -6.77 2.77
N SER A 212 18.92 -8.06 2.98
CA SER A 212 19.83 -9.10 2.50
C SER A 212 19.63 -9.48 1.02
N TRP A 213 18.55 -8.98 0.38
CA TRP A 213 18.21 -9.39 -0.98
C TRP A 213 17.67 -8.28 -1.88
N ILE A 214 17.30 -7.12 -1.34
CA ILE A 214 16.72 -6.03 -2.14
C ILE A 214 17.74 -5.43 -3.11
N GLY A 215 19.02 -5.59 -2.84
CA GLY A 215 20.10 -5.19 -3.75
C GLY A 215 20.20 -6.03 -5.03
N ASP A 216 19.57 -7.21 -5.06
CA ASP A 216 19.53 -8.07 -6.25
C ASP A 216 18.51 -7.60 -7.31
N VAL A 217 17.78 -6.48 -7.04
CA VAL A 217 16.73 -5.96 -7.94
C VAL A 217 17.33 -5.57 -9.29
N ASP A 218 16.78 -6.17 -10.35
CA ASP A 218 17.22 -6.06 -11.75
C ASP A 218 16.26 -5.26 -12.64
N VAL A 219 15.24 -4.62 -12.05
CA VAL A 219 14.29 -3.75 -12.75
C VAL A 219 14.42 -2.29 -12.28
N PRO A 220 14.03 -1.31 -13.10
CA PRO A 220 14.09 0.10 -12.71
C PRO A 220 13.32 0.38 -11.42
N VAL A 221 13.92 1.14 -10.48
CA VAL A 221 13.29 1.52 -9.22
C VAL A 221 13.30 3.04 -9.04
N SER A 222 12.18 3.59 -8.59
CA SER A 222 12.07 4.96 -8.11
C SER A 222 11.52 5.01 -6.68
N LEU A 223 12.07 5.89 -5.87
CA LEU A 223 11.68 6.10 -4.48
C LEU A 223 11.02 7.47 -4.33
N VAL A 224 9.83 7.52 -3.74
CA VAL A 224 9.18 8.77 -3.31
C VAL A 224 9.32 8.89 -1.80
N VAL A 225 10.27 9.74 -1.37
CA VAL A 225 10.69 9.85 0.03
C VAL A 225 10.01 11.04 0.70
N THR A 226 9.26 10.78 1.78
CA THR A 226 8.64 11.78 2.64
C THR A 226 9.66 12.32 3.66
N MET A 227 9.91 13.63 3.62
CA MET A 227 11.05 14.22 4.31
C MET A 227 10.84 14.42 5.82
N ASN A 228 9.57 14.55 6.26
CA ASN A 228 9.17 14.83 7.64
C ASN A 228 8.34 13.68 8.25
N ASP A 229 8.56 12.46 7.79
CA ASP A 229 7.78 11.28 8.15
C ASP A 229 8.15 10.73 9.55
N PRO A 230 7.22 10.79 10.53
CA PRO A 230 7.45 10.26 11.86
C PRO A 230 7.22 8.74 11.97
N ILE A 231 6.55 8.14 10.99
CA ILE A 231 6.18 6.71 10.98
C ILE A 231 7.30 5.87 10.36
N VAL A 232 7.68 6.21 9.12
CA VAL A 232 8.81 5.60 8.42
C VAL A 232 9.88 6.67 8.25
N SER A 233 10.81 6.77 9.19
CA SER A 233 11.80 7.84 9.19
C SER A 233 12.53 7.96 7.85
N ARG A 234 12.86 9.18 7.44
CA ARG A 234 13.63 9.45 6.22
C ARG A 234 14.85 8.53 6.09
N ARG A 235 15.58 8.31 7.19
CA ARG A 235 16.77 7.43 7.22
C ARG A 235 16.42 6.00 6.78
N ARG A 236 15.26 5.46 7.20
CA ARG A 236 14.82 4.13 6.80
C ARG A 236 14.40 4.09 5.33
N GLN A 237 13.71 5.14 4.87
CA GLN A 237 13.32 5.25 3.47
C GLN A 237 14.54 5.33 2.54
N THR A 238 15.53 6.17 2.87
CA THR A 238 16.74 6.34 2.06
C THR A 238 17.67 5.12 2.09
N MET A 239 17.51 4.20 3.05
CA MET A 239 18.24 2.93 3.05
C MET A 239 17.97 2.08 1.79
N LEU A 240 16.77 2.21 1.19
CA LEU A 240 16.49 1.57 -0.11
C LEU A 240 17.39 2.12 -1.22
N PHE A 241 17.65 3.42 -1.21
CA PHE A 241 18.57 4.05 -2.17
C PHE A 241 20.02 3.57 -1.99
N ASP A 242 20.42 3.33 -0.74
CA ASP A 242 21.77 2.84 -0.44
C ASP A 242 21.97 1.35 -0.80
N LEU A 243 20.86 0.61 -0.95
CA LEU A 243 20.87 -0.85 -1.20
C LEU A 243 20.56 -1.23 -2.65
N ILE A 244 19.83 -0.40 -3.38
CA ILE A 244 19.39 -0.69 -4.76
C ILE A 244 20.21 0.15 -5.71
N ASP A 245 20.99 -0.51 -6.54
CA ASP A 245 21.74 0.13 -7.61
C ASP A 245 20.75 0.83 -8.57
N ASP A 246 21.14 1.99 -9.12
CA ASP A 246 20.34 2.78 -10.07
C ASP A 246 18.96 3.24 -9.59
N ALA A 247 18.67 3.16 -8.28
CA ALA A 247 17.45 3.73 -7.75
C ALA A 247 17.44 5.26 -7.89
N THR A 248 16.30 5.84 -8.30
CA THR A 248 16.12 7.29 -8.40
C THR A 248 15.27 7.78 -7.22
N VAL A 249 15.64 8.92 -6.62
CA VAL A 249 14.94 9.48 -5.45
C VAL A 249 14.19 10.76 -5.79
N PHE A 250 12.91 10.81 -5.44
CA PHE A 250 12.03 11.98 -5.50
C PHE A 250 11.61 12.36 -4.08
N ARG A 251 11.96 13.55 -3.65
CA ARG A 251 11.71 14.03 -2.29
C ARG A 251 10.41 14.81 -2.23
N VAL A 252 9.62 14.55 -1.19
CA VAL A 252 8.36 15.24 -0.90
C VAL A 252 8.45 15.86 0.49
N ASP A 253 8.34 17.16 0.58
CA ASP A 253 8.29 17.89 1.85
C ASP A 253 6.91 17.73 2.49
N ALA A 254 6.71 16.58 3.13
CA ALA A 254 5.49 16.17 3.83
C ALA A 254 5.80 15.05 4.82
N ASP A 255 4.83 14.73 5.66
CA ASP A 255 4.84 13.59 6.59
C ASP A 255 4.30 12.30 5.94
N HIS A 256 3.95 11.30 6.77
CA HIS A 256 3.38 10.01 6.31
C HIS A 256 1.98 10.11 5.69
N GLY A 257 1.28 11.23 5.86
CA GLY A 257 -0.01 11.54 5.23
C GLY A 257 0.12 12.12 3.81
N ALA A 258 1.33 12.21 3.25
CA ALA A 258 1.64 12.89 1.99
C ALA A 258 0.70 12.54 0.83
N VAL A 259 0.29 11.30 0.72
CA VAL A 259 -0.56 10.81 -0.39
C VAL A 259 -1.97 11.39 -0.34
N VAL A 260 -2.45 11.80 0.84
CA VAL A 260 -3.79 12.39 1.06
C VAL A 260 -3.69 13.87 1.37
N GLU A 261 -3.06 14.21 2.51
CA GLU A 261 -2.98 15.60 3.01
C GLU A 261 -1.96 16.44 2.23
N GLY A 262 -0.86 15.82 1.80
CA GLY A 262 0.18 16.42 0.98
C GLY A 262 0.06 16.18 -0.52
N ALA A 263 -1.11 15.79 -1.03
CA ALA A 263 -1.31 15.33 -2.41
C ALA A 263 -0.82 16.34 -3.47
N SER A 264 -0.95 17.64 -3.23
CA SER A 264 -0.46 18.68 -4.15
C SER A 264 1.05 18.62 -4.40
N ARG A 265 1.83 18.07 -3.46
CA ARG A 265 3.29 17.85 -3.60
C ARG A 265 3.59 16.40 -3.97
N PHE A 266 2.80 15.47 -3.42
CA PHE A 266 3.02 14.03 -3.62
C PHE A 266 2.70 13.58 -5.04
N VAL A 267 1.54 13.95 -5.60
CA VAL A 267 1.11 13.52 -6.95
C VAL A 267 2.13 13.91 -8.03
N PRO A 268 2.62 15.17 -8.11
CA PRO A 268 3.65 15.50 -9.09
C PRO A 268 4.96 14.73 -8.88
N ALA A 269 5.33 14.40 -7.63
CA ALA A 269 6.53 13.61 -7.36
C ALA A 269 6.34 12.14 -7.78
N LEU A 270 5.16 11.58 -7.53
CA LEU A 270 4.78 10.24 -7.97
C LEU A 270 4.83 10.12 -9.50
N LEU A 271 4.25 11.06 -10.23
CA LEU A 271 4.27 11.06 -11.71
C LEU A 271 5.71 11.15 -12.26
N ARG A 272 6.56 12.00 -11.66
CA ARG A 272 8.00 12.05 -12.04
C ARG A 272 8.72 10.75 -11.73
N ALA A 273 8.41 10.10 -10.60
CA ALA A 273 8.98 8.82 -10.22
C ALA A 273 8.58 7.72 -11.19
N LEU A 274 7.30 7.66 -11.57
CA LEU A 274 6.78 6.73 -12.57
C LEU A 274 7.41 6.97 -13.94
N SER A 275 7.41 8.20 -14.44
CA SER A 275 8.06 8.57 -15.70
C SER A 275 9.57 8.26 -15.71
N SER A 276 10.24 8.34 -14.56
CA SER A 276 11.67 7.97 -14.43
C SER A 276 11.89 6.48 -14.65
N VAL A 277 11.05 5.59 -14.12
CA VAL A 277 11.18 4.15 -14.36
C VAL A 277 10.75 3.79 -15.77
N GLU A 278 9.71 4.43 -16.33
CA GLU A 278 9.25 4.18 -17.70
C GLU A 278 10.31 4.44 -18.75
N ARG A 279 11.06 5.53 -18.62
CA ARG A 279 12.20 5.83 -19.53
C ARG A 279 13.32 4.81 -19.50
N ARG A 280 13.34 3.92 -18.51
CA ARG A 280 14.32 2.84 -18.33
C ARG A 280 13.72 1.45 -18.64
N LEU A 281 12.44 1.40 -19.05
CA LEU A 281 11.86 0.15 -19.55
C LEU A 281 12.41 -0.11 -20.96
N THR A 282 13.14 -1.19 -21.08
CA THR A 282 13.67 -1.72 -22.37
C THR A 282 12.73 -2.76 -22.93
#